data_220b398dd52592e9fd01707bf7838cec
#
_entry.id   220b398dd52592e9fd01707bf7838cec
#
_cell.length_a   1.000
_cell.length_b   1.000
_cell.length_c   1.000
_cell.angle_alpha   90.00
_cell.angle_beta   90.00
_cell.angle_gamma   90.00
#
_symmetry.space_group_name_H-M   'P 1'
#
loop_
_entity.id
_entity.type
_entity.pdbx_description
1 polymer ?
#
loop_
_entity_poly.entity_id
_entity_poly.type
_entity_poly.pdbx_seq_one_letter_code
_entity_poly.pdbx_strand_id
1 'polypeptide(L)'
;ASCMIDGDNTYGVESFIEMYEMIVNGRADMVTGDRLSTSYFTENKRRFHNFGNKLMKNSINRMFDKNYKDILSGFRMFSYRFVKTFPVLSEGFSIETEMNIHAAANKIPTADVKTEYRDRTAGSESKLQTNPDGIRVLKQLFMMIWLYKPLKFYGLISIILFAAGILFNAPVFVEYFETGLVKRFPTLIAGCFLMLTGITAFSVGQILESDNVRQRQNFRLIFMDKDKE
;
A
#
# COMPACT_ATOMS: atom_id res chain seq x y z
N ALA A 1 -18.15 12.27 14.51
CA ALA A 1 -17.53 12.26 13.18
C ALA A 1 -16.55 13.42 13.04
N SER A 2 -15.48 13.25 12.29
CA SER A 2 -14.47 14.27 11.95
C SER A 2 -14.39 14.37 10.42
N CYS A 3 -14.23 15.59 9.91
CA CYS A 3 -14.12 15.83 8.47
C CYS A 3 -12.75 16.46 8.16
N MET A 4 -12.13 16.00 7.07
CA MET A 4 -10.96 16.59 6.43
C MET A 4 -11.38 17.06 5.05
N ILE A 5 -11.05 18.30 4.69
CA ILE A 5 -11.31 18.87 3.37
C ILE A 5 -10.20 19.86 3.00
N ASP A 6 -9.79 19.86 1.73
CA ASP A 6 -8.81 20.83 1.24
C ASP A 6 -9.41 22.24 1.20
N GLY A 7 -8.63 23.24 1.64
CA GLY A 7 -9.07 24.63 1.75
C GLY A 7 -9.03 25.43 0.44
N ASP A 8 -8.90 24.77 -0.73
CA ASP A 8 -8.74 25.40 -2.05
C ASP A 8 -10.08 25.52 -2.83
N ASN A 9 -11.20 25.26 -2.18
CA ASN A 9 -12.56 25.33 -2.73
C ASN A 9 -12.79 24.43 -3.98
N THR A 10 -12.05 23.34 -4.09
CA THR A 10 -12.19 22.40 -5.23
C THR A 10 -13.30 21.36 -5.01
N TYR A 11 -13.70 21.09 -3.77
CA TYR A 11 -14.73 20.12 -3.44
C TYR A 11 -16.08 20.76 -3.24
N GLY A 12 -17.13 20.17 -3.84
CA GLY A 12 -18.51 20.47 -3.52
C GLY A 12 -18.89 19.88 -2.15
N VAL A 13 -19.61 20.66 -1.35
CA VAL A 13 -20.05 20.25 0.01
C VAL A 13 -21.37 19.49 -0.01
N GLU A 14 -21.97 19.29 -1.16
CA GLU A 14 -23.28 18.65 -1.33
C GLU A 14 -23.30 17.21 -0.80
N SER A 15 -22.19 16.50 -0.95
CA SER A 15 -22.01 15.12 -0.47
C SER A 15 -21.70 15.00 1.03
N PHE A 16 -21.53 16.13 1.76
CA PHE A 16 -21.15 16.14 3.16
C PHE A 16 -22.20 15.40 4.03
N ILE A 17 -23.49 15.64 3.80
CA ILE A 17 -24.57 15.05 4.59
C ILE A 17 -24.58 13.53 4.40
N GLU A 18 -24.46 13.04 3.15
CA GLU A 18 -24.41 11.61 2.85
C GLU A 18 -23.21 10.93 3.52
N MET A 19 -22.03 11.55 3.45
CA MET A 19 -20.82 11.05 4.11
C MET A 19 -20.99 11.00 5.64
N TYR A 20 -21.60 12.05 6.22
CA TYR A 20 -21.87 12.13 7.65
C TYR A 20 -22.81 11.03 8.12
N GLU A 21 -23.91 10.81 7.40
CA GLU A 21 -24.87 9.75 7.71
C GLU A 21 -24.24 8.35 7.65
N MET A 22 -23.33 8.10 6.71
CA MET A 22 -22.61 6.83 6.65
C MET A 22 -21.77 6.56 7.90
N ILE A 23 -21.13 7.60 8.45
CA ILE A 23 -20.33 7.48 9.68
C ILE A 23 -21.24 7.31 10.91
N VAL A 24 -22.25 8.17 11.06
CA VAL A 24 -23.10 8.17 12.26
C VAL A 24 -23.95 6.89 12.36
N ASN A 25 -24.39 6.37 11.22
CA ASN A 25 -25.12 5.10 11.16
C ASN A 25 -24.21 3.86 11.25
N GLY A 26 -22.90 4.03 11.47
CA GLY A 26 -21.94 2.93 11.61
C GLY A 26 -21.71 2.10 10.34
N ARG A 27 -22.08 2.63 9.16
CA ARG A 27 -21.89 1.93 7.87
C ARG A 27 -20.44 1.93 7.41
N ALA A 28 -19.69 2.97 7.78
CA ALA A 28 -18.27 3.09 7.49
C ALA A 28 -17.55 3.85 8.62
N ASP A 29 -16.24 3.62 8.75
CA ASP A 29 -15.35 4.35 9.66
C ASP A 29 -14.51 5.39 8.93
N MET A 30 -14.36 5.24 7.62
CA MET A 30 -13.76 6.22 6.73
C MET A 30 -14.59 6.29 5.45
N VAL A 31 -15.05 7.49 5.11
CA VAL A 31 -15.75 7.78 3.86
C VAL A 31 -14.89 8.73 3.04
N THR A 32 -14.66 8.40 1.77
CA THR A 32 -13.85 9.18 0.83
C THR A 32 -14.74 9.81 -0.23
N GLY A 33 -14.57 11.12 -0.48
CA GLY A 33 -15.20 11.81 -1.61
C GLY A 33 -14.51 11.39 -2.92
N ASP A 34 -15.21 10.64 -3.76
CA ASP A 34 -14.71 10.17 -5.06
C ASP A 34 -14.88 11.26 -6.12
N ARG A 35 -13.79 11.97 -6.44
CA ARG A 35 -13.74 12.98 -7.49
C ARG A 35 -13.49 12.38 -8.88
N LEU A 36 -12.90 11.17 -8.95
CA LEU A 36 -12.49 10.55 -10.22
C LEU A 36 -13.68 10.00 -11.03
N SER A 37 -14.80 9.73 -10.38
CA SER A 37 -16.04 9.29 -11.03
C SER A 37 -16.89 10.45 -11.58
N THR A 38 -16.48 11.71 -11.39
CA THR A 38 -17.20 12.90 -11.83
C THR A 38 -16.41 13.68 -12.91
N SER A 39 -16.06 14.94 -12.65
CA SER A 39 -15.49 15.88 -13.64
C SER A 39 -13.96 15.89 -13.71
N TYR A 40 -13.26 15.23 -12.77
CA TYR A 40 -11.80 15.33 -12.62
C TYR A 40 -10.98 15.10 -13.90
N PHE A 41 -11.34 14.07 -14.69
CA PHE A 41 -10.56 13.74 -15.90
C PHE A 41 -10.80 14.67 -17.10
N THR A 42 -11.89 15.40 -17.12
CA THR A 42 -12.17 16.41 -18.15
C THR A 42 -11.34 17.66 -17.92
N GLU A 43 -11.02 17.98 -16.68
CA GLU A 43 -10.34 19.19 -16.25
C GLU A 43 -8.84 19.02 -16.05
N ASN A 44 -8.37 17.81 -15.65
CA ASN A 44 -6.97 17.58 -15.29
C ASN A 44 -6.21 16.72 -16.31
N LYS A 45 -5.52 17.35 -17.27
CA LYS A 45 -4.82 16.72 -18.41
C LYS A 45 -3.41 16.19 -18.10
N ARG A 46 -2.96 16.08 -16.85
CA ARG A 46 -1.60 15.65 -16.47
C ARG A 46 -1.43 14.13 -16.58
N ARG A 47 -0.99 13.62 -17.73
CA ARG A 47 -0.89 12.17 -18.07
C ARG A 47 -0.04 11.36 -17.09
N PHE A 48 1.13 11.85 -16.69
CA PHE A 48 2.05 11.13 -15.78
C PHE A 48 1.56 11.06 -14.34
N HIS A 49 0.93 12.11 -13.83
CA HIS A 49 0.31 12.14 -12.51
C HIS A 49 -0.86 11.14 -12.43
N ASN A 50 -1.67 11.08 -13.47
CA ASN A 50 -2.78 10.13 -13.55
C ASN A 50 -2.29 8.67 -13.63
N PHE A 51 -1.15 8.42 -14.29
CA PHE A 51 -0.54 7.09 -14.33
C PHE A 51 -0.04 6.65 -12.94
N GLY A 52 0.69 7.49 -12.21
CA GLY A 52 1.17 7.21 -10.85
C GLY A 52 0.03 6.92 -9.87
N ASN A 53 -1.02 7.75 -9.91
CA ASN A 53 -2.22 7.55 -9.10
C ASN A 53 -2.93 6.22 -9.42
N LYS A 54 -3.11 5.91 -10.72
CA LYS A 54 -3.71 4.65 -11.17
C LYS A 54 -2.88 3.44 -10.74
N LEU A 55 -1.55 3.53 -10.85
CA LEU A 55 -0.63 2.47 -10.44
C LEU A 55 -0.73 2.23 -8.92
N MET A 56 -0.67 3.29 -8.10
CA MET A 56 -0.79 3.21 -6.65
C MET A 56 -2.14 2.62 -6.24
N LYS A 57 -3.23 3.15 -6.79
CA LYS A 57 -4.58 2.66 -6.54
C LYS A 57 -4.73 1.17 -6.85
N ASN A 58 -4.31 0.75 -8.05
CA ASN A 58 -4.42 -0.63 -8.48
C ASN A 58 -3.57 -1.57 -7.60
N SER A 59 -2.39 -1.11 -7.16
CA SER A 59 -1.52 -1.88 -6.27
C SER A 59 -2.15 -2.08 -4.90
N ILE A 60 -2.72 -1.02 -4.29
CA ILE A 60 -3.43 -1.10 -3.00
C ILE A 60 -4.65 -2.03 -3.14
N ASN A 61 -5.47 -1.82 -4.17
CA ASN A 61 -6.66 -2.63 -4.40
C ASN A 61 -6.32 -4.12 -4.56
N ARG A 62 -5.30 -4.44 -5.38
CA ARG A 62 -4.85 -5.82 -5.60
C ARG A 62 -4.19 -6.45 -4.37
N MET A 63 -3.46 -5.65 -3.59
CA MET A 63 -2.75 -6.14 -2.40
C MET A 63 -3.69 -6.49 -1.26
N PHE A 64 -4.74 -5.68 -1.05
CA PHE A 64 -5.65 -5.80 0.09
C PHE A 64 -7.05 -6.30 -0.30
N ASP A 65 -7.26 -6.66 -1.57
CA ASP A 65 -8.57 -7.07 -2.10
C ASP A 65 -9.66 -6.01 -1.80
N LYS A 66 -9.36 -4.78 -2.23
CA LYS A 66 -10.23 -3.61 -2.07
C LYS A 66 -10.59 -3.02 -3.43
N ASN A 67 -11.58 -2.14 -3.45
CA ASN A 67 -12.01 -1.44 -4.66
C ASN A 67 -12.13 0.07 -4.39
N TYR A 68 -11.06 0.68 -3.89
CA TYR A 68 -11.00 2.14 -3.73
C TYR A 68 -11.05 2.81 -5.10
N LYS A 69 -11.88 3.84 -5.22
CA LYS A 69 -12.03 4.62 -6.45
C LYS A 69 -11.03 5.77 -6.52
N ASP A 70 -10.90 6.53 -5.44
CA ASP A 70 -9.95 7.63 -5.31
C ASP A 70 -9.16 7.52 -4.00
N ILE A 71 -7.84 7.28 -4.10
CA ILE A 71 -6.95 7.14 -2.93
C ILE A 71 -6.27 8.45 -2.54
N LEU A 72 -6.32 9.48 -3.37
CA LEU A 72 -5.67 10.78 -3.16
C LEU A 72 -6.68 11.91 -2.94
N SER A 73 -7.94 11.60 -2.68
CA SER A 73 -8.93 12.61 -2.32
C SER A 73 -8.62 13.22 -0.97
N GLY A 74 -8.62 14.55 -0.88
CA GLY A 74 -8.49 15.32 0.35
C GLY A 74 -9.82 15.52 1.08
N PHE A 75 -10.96 15.14 0.47
CA PHE A 75 -12.25 15.20 1.13
C PHE A 75 -12.62 13.86 1.75
N ARG A 76 -12.56 13.79 3.08
CA ARG A 76 -12.78 12.55 3.84
C ARG A 76 -13.54 12.81 5.12
N MET A 77 -14.30 11.80 5.54
CA MET A 77 -14.98 11.80 6.83
C MET A 77 -14.62 10.53 7.62
N PHE A 78 -14.47 10.68 8.93
CA PHE A 78 -13.94 9.65 9.81
C PHE A 78 -14.83 9.47 11.03
N SER A 79 -14.92 8.23 11.52
CA SER A 79 -15.45 7.93 12.85
C SER A 79 -14.44 8.34 13.94
N TYR A 80 -14.91 8.49 15.16
CA TYR A 80 -14.08 8.77 16.34
C TYR A 80 -12.99 7.70 16.51
N ARG A 81 -13.36 6.42 16.45
CA ARG A 81 -12.42 5.31 16.60
C ARG A 81 -11.36 5.28 15.52
N PHE A 82 -11.68 5.63 14.28
CA PHE A 82 -10.67 5.75 13.21
C PHE A 82 -9.64 6.82 13.57
N VAL A 83 -10.07 8.02 13.94
CA VAL A 83 -9.17 9.14 14.27
C VAL A 83 -8.26 8.80 15.47
N LYS A 84 -8.79 8.10 16.48
CA LYS A 84 -8.04 7.72 17.69
C LYS A 84 -7.05 6.58 17.48
N THR A 85 -7.23 5.77 16.46
CA THR A 85 -6.41 4.58 16.20
C THR A 85 -5.50 4.73 14.96
N PHE A 86 -5.65 5.80 14.21
CA PHE A 86 -4.79 6.08 13.05
C PHE A 86 -3.46 6.69 13.49
N PRO A 87 -2.32 5.97 13.34
CA PRO A 87 -1.01 6.53 13.60
C PRO A 87 -0.58 7.39 12.40
N VAL A 88 -0.40 8.68 12.59
CA VAL A 88 0.11 9.57 11.55
C VAL A 88 1.63 9.43 11.48
N LEU A 89 2.14 8.73 10.47
CA LEU A 89 3.58 8.50 10.26
C LEU A 89 4.13 9.29 9.07
N SER A 90 3.28 9.64 8.11
CA SER A 90 3.65 10.33 6.88
C SER A 90 3.47 11.84 6.99
N GLU A 91 4.29 12.57 6.25
CA GLU A 91 4.17 14.02 6.08
C GLU A 91 3.65 14.37 4.67
N GLY A 92 2.83 15.41 4.58
CA GLY A 92 2.32 15.96 3.31
C GLY A 92 1.35 15.02 2.58
N PHE A 93 1.40 15.03 1.24
CA PHE A 93 0.47 14.31 0.36
C PHE A 93 0.48 12.78 0.47
N SER A 94 1.36 12.20 1.24
CA SER A 94 1.37 10.74 1.47
C SER A 94 0.36 10.30 2.52
N ILE A 95 -0.22 11.22 3.30
CA ILE A 95 -1.16 10.91 4.38
C ILE A 95 -2.46 10.29 3.85
N GLU A 96 -2.99 10.74 2.71
CA GLU A 96 -4.20 10.18 2.09
C GLU A 96 -3.98 8.72 1.70
N THR A 97 -2.80 8.42 1.15
CA THR A 97 -2.41 7.06 0.79
C THR A 97 -2.25 6.19 2.04
N GLU A 98 -1.63 6.73 3.09
CA GLU A 98 -1.44 6.04 4.37
C GLU A 98 -2.77 5.68 5.03
N MET A 99 -3.76 6.59 5.04
CA MET A 99 -5.11 6.33 5.54
C MET A 99 -5.78 5.16 4.81
N ASN A 100 -5.68 5.11 3.47
CA ASN A 100 -6.23 4.00 2.69
C ASN A 100 -5.53 2.66 3.00
N ILE A 101 -4.20 2.67 3.11
CA ILE A 101 -3.42 1.48 3.45
C ILE A 101 -3.77 1.01 4.86
N HIS A 102 -3.84 1.92 5.84
CA HIS A 102 -4.21 1.62 7.20
C HIS A 102 -5.60 0.99 7.29
N ALA A 103 -6.59 1.61 6.64
CA ALA A 103 -7.96 1.08 6.58
C ALA A 103 -8.00 -0.30 5.91
N ALA A 104 -7.29 -0.48 4.79
CA ALA A 104 -7.25 -1.74 4.07
C ALA A 104 -6.54 -2.86 4.84
N ALA A 105 -5.37 -2.56 5.42
CA ALA A 105 -4.56 -3.52 6.17
C ALA A 105 -5.28 -4.05 7.41
N ASN A 106 -6.02 -3.18 8.11
CA ASN A 106 -6.76 -3.52 9.33
C ASN A 106 -8.22 -3.93 9.06
N LYS A 107 -8.63 -3.97 7.78
CA LYS A 107 -10.01 -4.30 7.36
C LYS A 107 -11.07 -3.39 7.99
N ILE A 108 -10.74 -2.11 8.17
CA ILE A 108 -11.68 -1.10 8.64
C ILE A 108 -12.76 -0.90 7.56
N PRO A 109 -14.06 -0.75 7.93
CA PRO A 109 -15.13 -0.43 7.01
C PRO A 109 -14.90 0.92 6.33
N THR A 110 -14.94 0.94 4.99
CA THR A 110 -14.74 2.14 4.18
C THR A 110 -15.82 2.26 3.11
N ALA A 111 -16.18 3.49 2.73
CA ALA A 111 -17.10 3.79 1.65
C ALA A 111 -16.57 4.94 0.78
N ASP A 112 -17.02 4.98 -0.48
CA ASP A 112 -16.75 6.07 -1.41
C ASP A 112 -18.07 6.74 -1.79
N VAL A 113 -18.15 8.07 -1.67
CA VAL A 113 -19.30 8.90 -2.09
C VAL A 113 -18.87 9.77 -3.24
N LYS A 114 -19.67 9.81 -4.31
CA LYS A 114 -19.38 10.68 -5.47
C LYS A 114 -19.45 12.14 -5.05
N THR A 115 -18.40 12.89 -5.34
CA THR A 115 -18.28 14.30 -4.98
C THR A 115 -17.94 15.11 -6.23
N GLU A 116 -18.62 16.24 -6.42
CA GLU A 116 -18.26 17.19 -7.45
C GLU A 116 -16.85 17.76 -7.17
N TYR A 117 -16.06 17.84 -8.21
CA TYR A 117 -14.74 18.45 -8.17
C TYR A 117 -14.69 19.60 -9.16
N ARG A 118 -14.35 20.79 -8.69
CA ARG A 118 -14.28 22.03 -9.44
C ARG A 118 -12.82 22.40 -9.72
N ASP A 119 -12.58 23.10 -10.81
CA ASP A 119 -11.26 23.65 -11.09
C ASP A 119 -10.82 24.63 -9.99
N ARG A 120 -9.51 24.62 -9.73
CA ARG A 120 -8.91 25.57 -8.80
C ARG A 120 -9.12 26.99 -9.29
N THR A 121 -9.35 27.91 -8.36
CA THR A 121 -9.39 29.35 -8.66
C THR A 121 -8.10 29.80 -9.34
N ALA A 122 -8.22 30.66 -10.33
CA ALA A 122 -7.09 31.20 -11.10
C ALA A 122 -6.03 31.79 -10.16
N GLY A 123 -4.77 31.31 -10.25
CA GLY A 123 -3.64 31.72 -9.41
C GLY A 123 -3.17 30.69 -8.38
N SER A 124 -3.86 29.54 -8.23
CA SER A 124 -3.41 28.44 -7.38
C SER A 124 -2.67 27.39 -8.19
N GLU A 125 -1.34 27.32 -8.08
CA GLU A 125 -0.53 26.30 -8.72
C GLU A 125 -0.42 25.02 -7.86
N SER A 126 -0.44 23.87 -8.53
CA SER A 126 -0.17 22.59 -7.86
C SER A 126 1.31 22.51 -7.46
N LYS A 127 1.61 22.30 -6.20
CA LYS A 127 2.97 22.13 -5.67
C LYS A 127 3.66 20.82 -6.08
N LEU A 128 2.99 19.96 -6.85
CA LEU A 128 3.52 18.65 -7.31
C LEU A 128 4.39 18.82 -8.56
N GLN A 129 5.64 18.35 -8.49
CA GLN A 129 6.62 18.34 -9.59
C GLN A 129 6.69 16.94 -10.22
N THR A 130 6.69 16.87 -11.56
CA THR A 130 6.42 15.62 -12.31
C THR A 130 7.52 14.54 -12.23
N ASN A 131 8.80 14.89 -12.17
CA ASN A 131 9.91 13.92 -12.21
C ASN A 131 10.28 13.30 -10.85
N PRO A 132 10.37 14.03 -9.73
CA PRO A 132 10.63 13.41 -8.43
C PRO A 132 9.46 12.57 -7.92
N ASP A 133 8.25 12.82 -8.40
CA ASP A 133 7.04 12.12 -7.94
C ASP A 133 6.96 10.67 -8.43
N GLY A 134 7.47 10.35 -9.62
CA GLY A 134 7.51 8.97 -10.14
C GLY A 134 8.36 8.03 -9.27
N ILE A 135 9.56 8.49 -8.90
CA ILE A 135 10.47 7.72 -8.03
C ILE A 135 9.87 7.58 -6.63
N ARG A 136 9.23 8.63 -6.12
CA ARG A 136 8.53 8.62 -4.83
C ARG A 136 7.41 7.59 -4.80
N VAL A 137 6.59 7.51 -5.84
CA VAL A 137 5.52 6.50 -5.98
C VAL A 137 6.09 5.09 -5.99
N LEU A 138 7.16 4.84 -6.75
CA LEU A 138 7.83 3.52 -6.77
C LEU A 138 8.40 3.15 -5.41
N LYS A 139 9.05 4.09 -4.71
CA LYS A 139 9.56 3.88 -3.35
C LYS A 139 8.44 3.56 -2.37
N GLN A 140 7.30 4.25 -2.45
CA GLN A 140 6.13 3.98 -1.60
C GLN A 140 5.55 2.60 -1.88
N LEU A 141 5.42 2.19 -3.16
CA LEU A 141 4.96 0.87 -3.54
C LEU A 141 5.89 -0.23 -3.00
N PHE A 142 7.20 -0.05 -3.17
CA PHE A 142 8.19 -0.98 -2.66
C PHE A 142 8.10 -1.12 -1.13
N MET A 143 8.08 0.01 -0.42
CA MET A 143 7.94 0.03 1.04
C MET A 143 6.63 -0.62 1.50
N MET A 144 5.55 -0.40 0.77
CA MET A 144 4.25 -1.00 1.06
C MET A 144 4.27 -2.54 0.93
N ILE A 145 4.89 -3.07 -0.14
CA ILE A 145 5.02 -4.52 -0.33
C ILE A 145 5.91 -5.12 0.76
N TRP A 146 7.04 -4.50 1.02
CA TRP A 146 7.98 -4.93 2.05
C TRP A 146 7.35 -4.98 3.44
N LEU A 147 6.60 -3.94 3.82
CA LEU A 147 6.02 -3.81 5.16
C LEU A 147 4.74 -4.64 5.35
N TYR A 148 3.82 -4.61 4.38
CA TYR A 148 2.49 -5.21 4.55
C TYR A 148 2.35 -6.61 3.95
N LYS A 149 3.28 -7.06 3.12
CA LYS A 149 3.31 -8.39 2.51
C LYS A 149 4.72 -8.99 2.52
N PRO A 150 5.37 -9.06 3.70
CA PRO A 150 6.76 -9.49 3.80
C PRO A 150 6.97 -10.91 3.27
N LEU A 151 6.04 -11.83 3.48
CA LEU A 151 6.17 -13.19 2.96
C LEU A 151 6.25 -13.22 1.41
N LYS A 152 5.48 -12.37 0.71
CA LYS A 152 5.58 -12.28 -0.76
C LYS A 152 6.90 -11.67 -1.19
N PHE A 153 7.37 -10.65 -0.49
CA PHE A 153 8.62 -9.96 -0.79
C PHE A 153 9.83 -10.87 -0.57
N TYR A 154 9.99 -11.40 0.63
CA TYR A 154 11.09 -12.28 0.99
C TYR A 154 10.98 -13.65 0.32
N GLY A 155 9.77 -14.14 0.06
CA GLY A 155 9.52 -15.36 -0.69
C GLY A 155 10.02 -15.27 -2.14
N LEU A 156 9.81 -14.13 -2.81
CA LEU A 156 10.36 -13.91 -4.15
C LEU A 156 11.90 -13.89 -4.14
N ILE A 157 12.49 -13.18 -3.18
CA ILE A 157 13.96 -13.16 -2.99
C ILE A 157 14.48 -14.58 -2.74
N SER A 158 13.82 -15.34 -1.87
CA SER A 158 14.17 -16.72 -1.56
C SER A 158 14.17 -17.61 -2.80
N ILE A 159 13.12 -17.54 -3.61
CA ILE A 159 13.01 -18.32 -4.86
C ILE A 159 14.16 -17.98 -5.82
N ILE A 160 14.47 -16.69 -5.99
CA ILE A 160 15.54 -16.24 -6.87
C ILE A 160 16.90 -16.77 -6.38
N LEU A 161 17.20 -16.61 -5.08
CA LEU A 161 18.46 -17.06 -4.50
C LEU A 161 18.60 -18.58 -4.55
N PHE A 162 17.53 -19.31 -4.25
CA PHE A 162 17.51 -20.76 -4.28
C PHE A 162 17.71 -21.31 -5.70
N ALA A 163 17.00 -20.73 -6.67
CA ALA A 163 17.17 -21.07 -8.09
C ALA A 163 18.61 -20.76 -8.59
N ALA A 164 19.14 -19.60 -8.21
CA ALA A 164 20.53 -19.25 -8.52
C ALA A 164 21.51 -20.28 -7.91
N GLY A 165 21.31 -20.69 -6.65
CA GLY A 165 22.13 -21.70 -5.99
C GLY A 165 22.09 -23.06 -6.70
N ILE A 166 20.89 -23.48 -7.17
CA ILE A 166 20.76 -24.69 -7.98
C ILE A 166 21.53 -24.56 -9.30
N LEU A 167 21.39 -23.43 -10.01
CA LEU A 167 22.07 -23.18 -11.28
C LEU A 167 23.62 -23.19 -11.12
N PHE A 168 24.13 -22.62 -10.03
CA PHE A 168 25.57 -22.64 -9.70
C PHE A 168 26.04 -24.05 -9.41
N ASN A 169 25.28 -24.87 -8.74
CA ASN A 169 25.67 -26.23 -8.35
C ASN A 169 25.41 -27.26 -9.44
N ALA A 170 24.50 -27.02 -10.38
CA ALA A 170 24.18 -27.97 -11.44
C ALA A 170 25.44 -28.50 -12.23
N PRO A 171 26.37 -27.64 -12.73
CA PRO A 171 27.56 -28.12 -13.43
C PRO A 171 28.50 -28.89 -12.52
N VAL A 172 28.55 -28.61 -11.21
CA VAL A 172 29.38 -29.34 -10.26
C VAL A 172 28.85 -30.76 -10.06
N PHE A 173 27.53 -30.91 -9.98
CA PHE A 173 26.91 -32.25 -9.88
C PHE A 173 27.09 -33.09 -11.16
N VAL A 174 26.93 -32.48 -12.34
CA VAL A 174 27.15 -33.16 -13.62
C VAL A 174 28.63 -33.68 -13.68
N GLU A 175 29.61 -32.82 -13.39
CA GLU A 175 31.02 -33.20 -13.38
C GLU A 175 31.32 -34.28 -12.34
N TYR A 176 30.66 -34.26 -11.18
CA TYR A 176 30.81 -35.30 -10.17
C TYR A 176 30.27 -36.65 -10.63
N PHE A 177 29.11 -36.69 -11.30
CA PHE A 177 28.58 -37.95 -11.83
C PHE A 177 29.44 -38.56 -12.95
N GLU A 178 30.13 -37.71 -13.72
CA GLU A 178 31.01 -38.19 -14.79
C GLU A 178 32.40 -38.64 -14.29
N THR A 179 32.96 -37.94 -13.29
CA THR A 179 34.37 -38.13 -12.88
C THR A 179 34.55 -38.68 -11.47
N GLY A 180 33.48 -38.69 -10.65
CA GLY A 180 33.56 -39.06 -9.23
C GLY A 180 34.30 -38.02 -8.34
N LEU A 181 34.71 -36.87 -8.91
CA LEU A 181 35.50 -35.86 -8.22
C LEU A 181 34.83 -34.49 -8.25
N VAL A 182 34.92 -33.74 -7.14
CA VAL A 182 34.44 -32.35 -7.04
C VAL A 182 35.58 -31.40 -7.36
N LYS A 183 35.78 -31.09 -8.64
CA LYS A 183 36.89 -30.20 -9.08
C LYS A 183 36.57 -28.71 -8.79
N ARG A 184 35.27 -28.33 -8.80
CA ARG A 184 34.83 -26.93 -8.61
C ARG A 184 34.31 -26.68 -7.20
N PHE A 185 35.11 -27.03 -6.20
CA PHE A 185 34.75 -26.91 -4.79
C PHE A 185 34.33 -25.49 -4.37
N PRO A 186 34.99 -24.39 -4.79
CA PRO A 186 34.54 -23.03 -4.49
C PRO A 186 33.15 -22.71 -5.05
N THR A 187 32.83 -23.23 -6.25
CA THR A 187 31.50 -23.03 -6.86
C THR A 187 30.40 -23.75 -6.07
N LEU A 188 30.69 -24.98 -5.59
CA LEU A 188 29.79 -25.75 -4.74
C LEU A 188 29.47 -24.97 -3.46
N ILE A 189 30.49 -24.44 -2.78
CA ILE A 189 30.32 -23.65 -1.57
C ILE A 189 29.46 -22.41 -1.85
N ALA A 190 29.75 -21.66 -2.91
CA ALA A 190 29.00 -20.46 -3.28
C ALA A 190 27.52 -20.78 -3.55
N GLY A 191 27.24 -21.85 -4.30
CA GLY A 191 25.89 -22.31 -4.55
C GLY A 191 25.13 -22.73 -3.27
N CYS A 192 25.81 -23.44 -2.35
CA CYS A 192 25.24 -23.79 -1.05
C CYS A 192 24.93 -22.54 -0.21
N PHE A 193 25.80 -21.53 -0.19
CA PHE A 193 25.54 -20.26 0.51
C PHE A 193 24.33 -19.53 -0.07
N LEU A 194 24.18 -19.49 -1.40
CA LEU A 194 23.00 -18.91 -2.03
C LEU A 194 21.71 -19.63 -1.61
N MET A 195 21.71 -20.95 -1.56
CA MET A 195 20.57 -21.74 -1.12
C MET A 195 20.23 -21.49 0.36
N LEU A 196 21.23 -21.48 1.23
CA LEU A 196 21.05 -21.17 2.66
C LEU A 196 20.51 -19.76 2.87
N THR A 197 21.05 -18.78 2.15
CA THR A 197 20.56 -17.40 2.18
C THR A 197 19.11 -17.32 1.69
N GLY A 198 18.74 -18.11 0.68
CA GLY A 198 17.36 -18.24 0.23
C GLY A 198 16.43 -18.79 1.30
N ILE A 199 16.83 -19.85 2.00
CA ILE A 199 16.07 -20.44 3.11
C ILE A 199 15.92 -19.44 4.26
N THR A 200 16.98 -18.74 4.63
CA THR A 200 16.92 -17.71 5.71
C THR A 200 16.01 -16.56 5.33
N ALA A 201 16.06 -16.08 4.07
CA ALA A 201 15.14 -15.04 3.58
C ALA A 201 13.67 -15.48 3.69
N PHE A 202 13.35 -16.72 3.32
CA PHE A 202 12.00 -17.27 3.48
C PHE A 202 11.55 -17.30 4.95
N SER A 203 12.41 -17.76 5.85
CA SER A 203 12.14 -17.81 7.29
C SER A 203 11.87 -16.42 7.88
N VAL A 204 12.67 -15.42 7.47
CA VAL A 204 12.43 -14.01 7.84
C VAL A 204 11.06 -13.55 7.35
N GLY A 205 10.71 -13.86 6.09
CA GLY A 205 9.40 -13.52 5.53
C GLY A 205 8.24 -14.13 6.34
N GLN A 206 8.37 -15.38 6.79
CA GLN A 206 7.35 -16.04 7.62
C GLN A 206 7.22 -15.40 9.01
N ILE A 207 8.33 -15.05 9.65
CA ILE A 207 8.33 -14.41 10.97
C ILE A 207 7.62 -13.05 10.88
N LEU A 208 7.98 -12.22 9.90
CA LEU A 208 7.39 -10.90 9.71
C LEU A 208 5.89 -10.97 9.34
N GLU A 209 5.47 -11.94 8.54
CA GLU A 209 4.04 -12.14 8.23
C GLU A 209 3.26 -12.57 9.48
N SER A 210 3.83 -13.44 10.31
CA SER A 210 3.23 -13.85 11.59
C SER A 210 3.08 -12.66 12.54
N ASP A 211 4.10 -11.79 12.61
CA ASP A 211 4.04 -10.57 13.42
C ASP A 211 2.96 -9.61 12.91
N ASN A 212 2.87 -9.40 11.59
CA ASN A 212 1.80 -8.61 10.99
C ASN A 212 0.40 -9.13 11.33
N VAL A 213 0.20 -10.45 11.34
CA VAL A 213 -1.09 -11.04 11.74
C VAL A 213 -1.39 -10.72 13.21
N ARG A 214 -0.41 -10.87 14.09
CA ARG A 214 -0.55 -10.55 15.51
C ARG A 214 -0.85 -9.07 15.76
N GLN A 215 -0.15 -8.18 15.07
CA GLN A 215 -0.41 -6.73 15.16
C GLN A 215 -1.83 -6.37 14.72
N ARG A 216 -2.35 -6.98 13.64
CA ARG A 216 -3.74 -6.80 13.21
C ARG A 216 -4.76 -7.32 14.24
N GLN A 217 -4.45 -8.42 14.92
CA GLN A 217 -5.32 -8.92 16.01
C GLN A 217 -5.37 -7.93 17.16
N ASN A 218 -4.20 -7.45 17.61
CA ASN A 218 -4.11 -6.45 18.67
C ASN A 218 -4.83 -5.14 18.29
N PHE A 219 -4.62 -4.67 17.06
CA PHE A 219 -5.32 -3.49 16.56
C PHE A 219 -6.84 -3.65 16.63
N ARG A 220 -7.37 -4.81 16.23
CA ARG A 220 -8.81 -5.07 16.28
C ARG A 220 -9.38 -4.98 17.69
N LEU A 221 -8.67 -5.50 18.69
CA LEU A 221 -9.10 -5.42 20.09
C LEU A 221 -9.19 -3.96 20.53
N ILE A 222 -8.17 -3.15 20.25
CA ILE A 222 -8.15 -1.71 20.56
C ILE A 222 -9.26 -0.96 19.82
N PHE A 223 -9.47 -1.28 18.55
CA PHE A 223 -10.46 -0.64 17.71
C PHE A 223 -11.90 -0.90 18.17
N MET A 224 -12.17 -2.12 18.65
CA MET A 224 -13.48 -2.48 19.22
C MET A 224 -13.72 -1.87 20.59
N ASP A 225 -12.67 -1.65 21.38
CA ASP A 225 -12.80 -1.00 22.69
C ASP A 225 -13.18 0.48 22.57
N LYS A 226 -12.65 1.15 21.57
CA LYS A 226 -12.98 2.56 21.25
C LYS A 226 -14.39 2.79 20.69
N ASP A 227 -15.14 1.74 20.44
CA ASP A 227 -16.56 1.80 20.03
C ASP A 227 -17.51 2.03 21.25
N LYS A 228 -16.97 1.87 22.47
CA LYS A 228 -17.74 1.99 23.73
C LYS A 228 -17.60 3.36 24.39
N GLU A 229 -16.67 4.19 23.93
CA GLU A 229 -16.48 5.59 24.37
C GLU A 229 -17.25 6.57 23.47
#